data_b4b0246f1422696e08b594a4f5c7a236
#
_entry.id   b4b0246f1422696e08b594a4f5c7a236
#
_cell.length_a   1.000
_cell.length_b   1.000
_cell.length_c   1.000
_cell.angle_alpha   90.00
_cell.angle_beta   90.00
_cell.angle_gamma   90.00
#
_symmetry.space_group_name_H-M   'P 1'
#
loop_
_entity.id
_entity.type
_entity.pdbx_description
1 polymer ?
#
loop_
_entity_poly.entity_id
_entity_poly.type
_entity_poly.pdbx_seq_one_letter_code
_entity_poly.pdbx_strand_id
1 'polypeptide(L)'
;MKKSLTIFLSMLVLVFTSCFNDADDVELSPYAILKSFSIGNITSKYPAFTSDGADTISTKTIQGSSYAFSINQVTGEVCNVDSLPFGTNVDKVVVNMELSGYAQIYVDSIGIYEGFMATDSIDFTHPRKFRITSTDSEYYRDYTISVNAHQVEPEKMVWNKYQSVDAVAPFRALEYNGELCLFGEKNGEPVLALSSLTGVPSWEVIALAGLPSSANLSTIQLFGGALYLVAADGIYTSVNAIDWSLCYACSDAMAIVGVSDVDGKMWLATDAELLTTTDGINYESAGVLPVDFPLYGVSIASYTLNHNSTIVRYMLVGYAGEAMEGATVVWSRLSTEERWTRYENANNTFSCPALKGLSVLRYDDFLYAIGGAGVAQGESVKAFSALYISRDNGITWKAPAGFYQRIPAELQGRDVPFVATVDSNNKMWIICAGEEPVVWRGIINRLGFKD
;
A
#
# COMPACT_ATOMS: atom_id res chain seq x y z
N MET A 1 20.37 93.59 26.49
CA MET A 1 21.12 92.33 26.65
C MET A 1 20.57 91.38 27.74
N LYS A 2 20.09 91.82 28.92
CA LYS A 2 19.56 90.92 29.96
C LYS A 2 18.28 90.16 29.58
N LYS A 3 17.35 90.78 28.80
CA LYS A 3 16.12 90.09 28.36
C LYS A 3 16.33 89.04 27.26
N SER A 4 17.33 89.20 26.42
CA SER A 4 17.69 88.23 25.34
C SER A 4 18.36 86.96 25.96
N LEU A 5 19.15 87.14 27.01
CA LEU A 5 19.80 86.02 27.67
C LEU A 5 18.84 85.12 28.46
N THR A 6 17.78 85.72 29.04
CA THR A 6 16.73 84.99 29.76
C THR A 6 15.85 84.13 28.85
N ILE A 7 15.53 84.67 27.64
CA ILE A 7 14.79 83.90 26.60
C ILE A 7 15.63 82.76 26.04
N PHE A 8 16.91 82.94 25.85
CA PHE A 8 17.81 81.89 25.39
C PHE A 8 18.02 80.80 26.44
N LEU A 9 18.12 81.17 27.72
CA LEU A 9 18.24 80.21 28.82
C LEU A 9 16.93 79.41 29.04
N SER A 10 15.75 80.04 28.90
CA SER A 10 14.46 79.35 28.98
C SER A 10 14.21 78.42 27.76
N MET A 11 14.72 78.79 26.55
CA MET A 11 14.65 77.92 25.38
C MET A 11 15.60 76.75 25.44
N LEU A 12 16.75 76.90 26.13
CA LEU A 12 17.70 75.81 26.34
C LEU A 12 17.17 74.78 27.36
N VAL A 13 16.42 75.20 28.37
CA VAL A 13 15.77 74.27 29.32
C VAL A 13 14.63 73.49 28.70
N LEU A 14 13.92 74.05 27.72
CA LEU A 14 12.88 73.33 27.00
C LEU A 14 13.40 72.28 26.02
N VAL A 15 14.64 72.36 25.56
CA VAL A 15 15.28 71.39 24.67
C VAL A 15 15.74 70.14 25.44
N PHE A 16 16.01 70.25 26.74
CA PHE A 16 16.44 69.11 27.55
C PHE A 16 15.28 68.31 28.18
N THR A 17 14.05 68.78 28.08
CA THR A 17 12.88 67.99 28.53
C THR A 17 12.22 67.09 27.44
N SER A 18 12.78 67.09 26.23
CA SER A 18 12.27 66.37 25.08
C SER A 18 12.95 65.01 24.81
N CYS A 19 13.79 64.52 25.71
CA CYS A 19 14.46 63.22 25.59
C CYS A 19 14.34 62.36 26.87
N PHE A 20 13.19 62.37 27.52
CA PHE A 20 12.77 61.18 28.18
C PHE A 20 11.86 60.43 27.19
N ASN A 21 12.47 59.58 26.39
CA ASN A 21 11.74 58.45 25.89
C ASN A 21 11.22 57.76 27.17
N ASP A 22 9.92 57.73 27.33
CA ASP A 22 9.30 56.65 28.07
C ASP A 22 9.91 55.38 27.45
N ALA A 23 10.83 54.77 28.16
CA ALA A 23 11.11 53.38 27.94
C ALA A 23 9.72 52.75 28.06
N ASP A 24 9.14 52.28 26.95
CA ASP A 24 7.92 51.50 26.99
C ASP A 24 8.13 50.52 28.13
N ASP A 25 7.40 50.71 29.24
CA ASP A 25 7.40 49.73 30.34
C ASP A 25 6.94 48.44 29.68
N VAL A 26 7.89 47.54 29.39
CA VAL A 26 7.57 46.23 28.83
C VAL A 26 6.72 45.55 29.89
N GLU A 27 5.42 45.52 29.64
CA GLU A 27 4.46 44.89 30.56
C GLU A 27 4.87 43.40 30.64
N LEU A 28 5.40 43.03 31.81
CA LEU A 28 5.82 41.68 32.08
C LEU A 28 4.58 40.79 32.14
N SER A 29 4.61 39.70 31.35
CA SER A 29 3.48 38.78 31.21
C SER A 29 3.77 37.47 31.94
N PRO A 30 2.81 36.93 32.71
CA PRO A 30 2.95 35.64 33.38
C PRO A 30 2.76 34.46 32.38
N TYR A 31 2.45 34.73 31.15
CA TYR A 31 2.18 33.67 30.17
C TYR A 31 3.47 33.06 29.62
N ALA A 32 3.57 31.72 29.72
CA ALA A 32 4.65 30.90 29.21
C ALA A 32 4.08 29.94 28.14
N ILE A 33 3.82 30.44 26.94
CA ILE A 33 3.05 29.71 25.89
C ILE A 33 3.78 29.71 24.56
N LEU A 34 3.92 28.54 23.95
CA LEU A 34 4.28 28.38 22.53
C LEU A 34 3.00 28.52 21.69
N LYS A 35 2.88 29.62 20.92
CA LYS A 35 1.70 29.94 20.10
C LYS A 35 1.75 29.27 18.73
N SER A 36 2.91 29.29 18.09
CA SER A 36 3.13 28.61 16.81
C SER A 36 4.54 28.02 16.75
N PHE A 37 4.67 26.98 15.95
CA PHE A 37 5.94 26.32 15.67
C PHE A 37 5.98 25.97 14.17
N SER A 38 7.10 26.24 13.52
CA SER A 38 7.36 25.81 12.14
C SER A 38 8.86 25.60 11.94
N ILE A 39 9.21 24.91 10.87
CA ILE A 39 10.60 24.63 10.51
C ILE A 39 10.98 25.35 9.23
N GLY A 40 12.24 25.68 9.10
CA GLY A 40 12.82 26.29 7.91
C GLY A 40 12.96 25.29 6.75
N ASN A 41 13.64 25.73 5.68
CA ASN A 41 13.94 24.86 4.56
C ASN A 41 14.94 23.78 4.97
N ILE A 42 14.68 22.55 4.54
CA ILE A 42 15.50 21.37 4.82
C ILE A 42 15.83 20.63 3.53
N THR A 43 16.92 19.87 3.53
CA THR A 43 17.26 19.02 2.39
C THR A 43 16.73 17.61 2.58
N SER A 44 16.25 17.00 1.49
CA SER A 44 15.89 15.58 1.44
C SER A 44 16.69 14.91 0.33
N LYS A 45 17.23 13.73 0.63
CA LYS A 45 17.88 12.83 -0.32
C LYS A 45 16.87 11.77 -0.73
N TYR A 46 16.73 11.55 -2.03
CA TYR A 46 15.81 10.56 -2.56
C TYR A 46 16.43 9.78 -3.72
N PRO A 47 16.04 8.51 -3.90
CA PRO A 47 16.46 7.71 -5.05
C PRO A 47 16.00 8.35 -6.37
N ALA A 48 16.86 8.36 -7.36
CA ALA A 48 16.59 8.89 -8.69
C ALA A 48 17.32 8.04 -9.75
N PHE A 49 17.09 8.35 -11.02
CA PHE A 49 17.85 7.78 -12.14
C PHE A 49 18.73 8.84 -12.80
N THR A 50 19.88 8.41 -13.25
CA THR A 50 20.71 9.18 -14.19
C THR A 50 20.07 9.16 -15.58
N SER A 51 20.56 10.00 -16.50
CA SER A 51 20.06 10.06 -17.88
C SER A 51 20.22 8.76 -18.66
N ASP A 52 21.13 7.88 -18.25
CA ASP A 52 21.41 6.55 -18.80
C ASP A 52 20.67 5.43 -18.04
N GLY A 53 19.78 5.78 -17.09
CA GLY A 53 18.93 4.85 -16.37
C GLY A 53 19.58 4.16 -15.17
N ALA A 54 20.79 4.55 -14.77
CA ALA A 54 21.43 4.00 -13.58
C ALA A 54 20.86 4.59 -12.29
N ASP A 55 20.86 3.79 -11.21
CA ASP A 55 20.40 4.22 -9.90
C ASP A 55 21.33 5.30 -9.32
N THR A 56 20.77 6.39 -8.80
CA THR A 56 21.50 7.47 -8.15
C THR A 56 20.70 8.05 -6.99
N ILE A 57 21.30 8.94 -6.22
CA ILE A 57 20.65 9.70 -5.15
C ILE A 57 20.66 11.17 -5.52
N SER A 58 19.48 11.76 -5.63
CA SER A 58 19.29 13.19 -5.84
C SER A 58 18.92 13.89 -4.55
N THR A 59 19.16 15.20 -4.51
CA THR A 59 18.81 16.05 -3.36
C THR A 59 17.80 17.09 -3.79
N LYS A 60 16.77 17.29 -2.97
CA LYS A 60 15.80 18.38 -3.14
C LYS A 60 15.65 19.19 -1.85
N THR A 61 15.28 20.45 -1.99
CA THR A 61 14.89 21.29 -0.86
C THR A 61 13.43 21.09 -0.54
N ILE A 62 13.12 20.82 0.73
CA ILE A 62 11.78 20.75 1.29
C ILE A 62 11.48 22.10 1.94
N GLN A 63 10.37 22.72 1.56
CA GLN A 63 9.88 23.92 2.21
C GLN A 63 9.21 23.53 3.52
N GLY A 64 9.93 23.60 4.64
CA GLY A 64 9.46 23.11 5.94
C GLY A 64 8.24 23.87 6.47
N SER A 65 8.09 25.14 6.12
CA SER A 65 6.93 25.96 6.50
C SER A 65 5.59 25.48 5.89
N SER A 66 5.61 24.59 4.88
CA SER A 66 4.41 23.99 4.32
C SER A 66 3.86 22.83 5.16
N TYR A 67 4.61 22.35 6.15
CA TYR A 67 4.19 21.30 7.07
C TYR A 67 3.64 21.89 8.35
N ALA A 68 2.34 21.66 8.60
CA ALA A 68 1.69 22.14 9.81
C ALA A 68 2.15 21.35 11.05
N PHE A 69 2.32 22.06 12.15
CA PHE A 69 2.61 21.47 13.46
C PHE A 69 1.41 21.57 14.37
N SER A 70 1.09 20.49 15.06
CA SER A 70 0.12 20.43 16.13
C SER A 70 0.81 20.74 17.46
N ILE A 71 0.22 21.61 18.26
CA ILE A 71 0.68 21.98 19.60
C ILE A 71 -0.38 21.56 20.61
N ASN A 72 -0.11 20.53 21.40
CA ASN A 72 -0.98 20.14 22.48
C ASN A 72 -0.60 20.93 23.74
N GLN A 73 -1.38 21.94 24.05
CA GLN A 73 -1.14 22.80 25.21
C GLN A 73 -1.35 22.08 26.56
N VAL A 74 -1.99 20.93 26.60
CA VAL A 74 -2.21 20.16 27.83
C VAL A 74 -1.01 19.27 28.15
N THR A 75 -0.55 18.49 27.17
CA THR A 75 0.57 17.56 27.34
C THR A 75 1.95 18.19 27.09
N GLY A 76 2.00 19.35 26.42
CA GLY A 76 3.24 19.97 25.96
C GLY A 76 3.89 19.27 24.76
N GLU A 77 3.16 18.41 24.05
CA GLU A 77 3.66 17.73 22.86
C GLU A 77 3.46 18.58 21.60
N VAL A 78 4.51 18.64 20.78
CA VAL A 78 4.50 19.34 19.49
C VAL A 78 5.05 18.42 18.42
N CYS A 79 4.28 18.20 17.36
CA CYS A 79 4.74 17.40 16.22
C CYS A 79 4.10 17.85 14.92
N ASN A 80 4.78 17.58 13.82
CA ASN A 80 4.19 17.80 12.48
C ASN A 80 3.03 16.83 12.25
N VAL A 81 1.94 17.36 11.67
CA VAL A 81 0.71 16.61 11.37
C VAL A 81 0.99 15.57 10.28
N ASP A 82 1.64 16.01 9.19
CA ASP A 82 2.10 15.15 8.12
C ASP A 82 3.61 14.92 8.24
N SER A 83 4.06 13.68 8.08
CA SER A 83 5.49 13.35 8.10
C SER A 83 6.23 14.00 6.94
N LEU A 84 7.45 14.45 7.19
CA LEU A 84 8.36 14.90 6.14
C LEU A 84 8.71 13.74 5.19
N PRO A 85 9.04 14.01 3.92
CA PRO A 85 9.42 12.96 2.98
C PRO A 85 10.58 12.10 3.48
N PHE A 86 10.61 10.85 3.06
CA PHE A 86 11.74 9.95 3.30
C PHE A 86 13.07 10.59 2.83
N GLY A 87 14.12 10.37 3.60
CA GLY A 87 15.46 10.92 3.32
C GLY A 87 15.63 12.40 3.69
N THR A 88 14.63 13.01 4.35
CA THR A 88 14.76 14.37 4.88
C THR A 88 15.77 14.37 6.02
N ASN A 89 16.75 15.28 5.94
CA ASN A 89 17.77 15.44 6.96
C ASN A 89 17.26 16.34 8.09
N VAL A 90 17.01 15.74 9.26
CA VAL A 90 16.50 16.43 10.44
C VAL A 90 17.58 16.70 11.53
N ASP A 91 18.88 16.48 11.19
CA ASP A 91 19.99 16.71 12.13
C ASP A 91 20.35 18.20 12.30
N LYS A 92 19.91 19.06 11.37
CA LYS A 92 20.19 20.49 11.35
C LYS A 92 18.99 21.29 10.89
N VAL A 93 17.99 21.40 11.77
CA VAL A 93 16.74 22.11 11.48
C VAL A 93 16.73 23.47 12.13
N VAL A 94 16.54 24.52 11.36
CA VAL A 94 16.24 25.85 11.86
C VAL A 94 14.75 25.93 12.14
N VAL A 95 14.37 26.42 13.32
CA VAL A 95 12.97 26.53 13.73
C VAL A 95 12.53 27.97 13.86
N ASN A 96 11.24 28.21 13.62
CA ASN A 96 10.59 29.48 13.90
C ASN A 96 9.48 29.24 14.94
N MET A 97 9.50 30.06 15.98
CA MET A 97 8.54 29.97 17.10
C MET A 97 7.94 31.34 17.37
N GLU A 98 6.62 31.38 17.53
CA GLU A 98 5.93 32.50 18.13
C GLU A 98 5.54 32.10 19.56
N LEU A 99 5.98 32.87 20.54
CA LEU A 99 5.80 32.52 21.95
C LEU A 99 5.51 33.77 22.81
N SER A 100 4.90 33.55 23.98
CA SER A 100 4.85 34.50 25.07
C SER A 100 5.92 34.09 26.09
N GLY A 101 6.95 34.91 26.22
CA GLY A 101 8.13 34.58 27.02
C GLY A 101 9.39 34.36 26.19
N TYR A 102 10.34 33.61 26.69
CA TYR A 102 11.58 33.25 26.01
C TYR A 102 11.84 31.73 26.06
N ALA A 103 12.45 31.21 25.01
CA ALA A 103 12.71 29.79 24.87
C ALA A 103 14.09 29.40 25.40
N GLN A 104 14.16 28.25 26.01
CA GLN A 104 15.38 27.54 26.40
C GLN A 104 15.29 26.12 25.84
N ILE A 105 16.41 25.54 25.45
CA ILE A 105 16.51 24.15 24.99
C ILE A 105 17.25 23.31 26.04
N TYR A 106 16.78 22.08 26.26
CA TYR A 106 17.47 21.15 27.16
C TYR A 106 18.67 20.52 26.44
N VAL A 107 19.83 20.63 27.05
CA VAL A 107 21.09 20.08 26.55
C VAL A 107 21.37 18.78 27.31
N ASP A 108 21.12 17.65 26.65
CA ASP A 108 21.21 16.30 27.24
C ASP A 108 22.62 15.99 27.79
N SER A 109 23.69 16.50 27.14
CA SER A 109 25.06 16.22 27.54
C SER A 109 25.46 16.80 28.90
N ILE A 110 24.79 17.88 29.33
CA ILE A 110 25.10 18.60 30.59
C ILE A 110 23.90 18.66 31.54
N GLY A 111 22.70 18.21 31.09
CA GLY A 111 21.52 18.07 31.93
C GLY A 111 20.84 19.36 32.34
N ILE A 112 21.04 20.46 31.62
CA ILE A 112 20.46 21.79 31.94
C ILE A 112 19.76 22.40 30.72
N TYR A 113 18.94 23.44 30.99
CA TYR A 113 18.35 24.29 29.96
C TYR A 113 19.27 25.46 29.64
N GLU A 114 19.54 25.67 28.36
CA GLU A 114 20.29 26.82 27.84
C GLU A 114 19.42 27.73 26.99
N GLY A 115 19.78 29.02 26.90
CA GLY A 115 19.06 29.95 26.03
C GLY A 115 19.08 29.52 24.57
N PHE A 116 17.93 29.58 23.93
CA PHE A 116 17.76 29.23 22.52
C PHE A 116 17.64 30.48 21.66
N MET A 117 18.38 30.51 20.55
CA MET A 117 18.28 31.54 19.52
C MET A 117 17.65 30.97 18.25
N ALA A 118 16.76 31.72 17.61
CA ALA A 118 16.05 31.29 16.40
C ALA A 118 16.98 31.03 15.19
N THR A 119 18.23 31.46 15.25
CA THR A 119 19.25 31.16 14.23
C THR A 119 19.95 29.82 14.43
N ASP A 120 19.76 29.18 15.59
CA ASP A 120 20.43 27.94 15.91
C ASP A 120 19.78 26.78 15.15
N SER A 121 20.60 25.90 14.64
CA SER A 121 20.12 24.64 14.06
C SER A 121 20.03 23.58 15.15
N ILE A 122 18.95 22.83 15.14
CA ILE A 122 18.64 21.79 16.14
C ILE A 122 18.65 20.43 15.48
N ASP A 123 19.21 19.46 16.18
CA ASP A 123 19.13 18.04 15.84
C ASP A 123 17.82 17.46 16.34
N PHE A 124 16.90 17.10 15.42
CA PHE A 124 15.64 16.43 15.67
C PHE A 124 15.66 14.94 15.30
N THR A 125 16.81 14.32 15.23
CA THR A 125 16.87 12.85 15.15
C THR A 125 16.21 12.17 16.34
N HIS A 126 16.05 12.91 17.43
CA HIS A 126 15.29 12.55 18.62
C HIS A 126 14.40 13.72 19.07
N PRO A 127 13.30 13.47 19.81
CA PRO A 127 12.49 14.52 20.39
C PRO A 127 13.31 15.46 21.27
N ARG A 128 13.09 16.77 21.14
CA ARG A 128 13.82 17.80 21.89
C ARG A 128 12.93 18.47 22.90
N LYS A 129 13.46 18.71 24.11
CA LYS A 129 12.76 19.39 25.17
C LYS A 129 13.07 20.87 25.14
N PHE A 130 12.03 21.68 25.17
CA PHE A 130 12.09 23.11 25.26
C PHE A 130 11.35 23.56 26.49
N ARG A 131 11.86 24.61 27.11
CA ARG A 131 11.20 25.34 28.18
C ARG A 131 10.88 26.75 27.72
N ILE A 132 9.62 27.13 27.79
CA ILE A 132 9.20 28.51 27.59
C ILE A 132 9.01 29.11 28.99
N THR A 133 9.75 30.20 29.29
CA THR A 133 9.66 30.91 30.52
C THR A 133 8.99 32.26 30.29
N SER A 134 8.07 32.65 31.16
CA SER A 134 7.35 33.94 31.12
C SER A 134 8.30 35.11 31.23
N THR A 135 7.88 36.31 30.76
CA THR A 135 8.74 37.51 30.81
C THR A 135 8.98 38.02 32.25
N ASP A 136 8.09 37.67 33.20
CA ASP A 136 8.29 37.95 34.63
C ASP A 136 9.20 36.89 35.30
N SER A 137 9.57 35.83 34.58
CA SER A 137 10.39 34.71 35.08
C SER A 137 9.79 33.89 36.23
N GLU A 138 8.51 34.09 36.55
CA GLU A 138 7.83 33.36 37.63
C GLU A 138 7.24 32.03 37.21
N TYR A 139 6.90 31.89 35.89
CA TYR A 139 6.23 30.70 35.35
C TYR A 139 7.02 30.13 34.20
N TYR A 140 6.92 28.81 34.00
CA TYR A 140 7.45 28.17 32.84
C TYR A 140 6.55 26.99 32.38
N ARG A 141 6.69 26.60 31.13
CA ARG A 141 6.06 25.42 30.58
C ARG A 141 7.06 24.65 29.70
N ASP A 142 7.09 23.34 29.91
CA ASP A 142 7.94 22.44 29.14
C ASP A 142 7.17 21.87 27.91
N TYR A 143 7.86 21.81 26.78
CA TYR A 143 7.37 21.23 25.54
C TYR A 143 8.34 20.17 25.06
N THR A 144 7.80 19.06 24.54
CA THR A 144 8.56 18.04 23.82
C THR A 144 8.24 18.15 22.33
N ILE A 145 9.22 18.55 21.53
CA ILE A 145 9.06 18.81 20.11
C ILE A 145 9.67 17.66 19.32
N SER A 146 8.88 17.07 18.41
CA SER A 146 9.28 16.03 17.49
C SER A 146 9.12 16.49 16.05
N VAL A 147 10.10 16.20 15.20
CA VAL A 147 10.01 16.40 13.75
C VAL A 147 10.04 15.02 13.08
N ASN A 148 8.88 14.58 12.65
CA ASN A 148 8.69 13.26 12.08
C ASN A 148 8.98 13.26 10.58
N ALA A 149 9.82 12.33 10.13
CA ALA A 149 10.05 12.03 8.72
C ALA A 149 9.76 10.55 8.46
N HIS A 150 9.33 10.21 7.24
CA HIS A 150 9.12 8.84 6.85
C HIS A 150 10.38 8.01 7.05
N GLN A 151 10.26 6.88 7.75
CA GLN A 151 11.38 5.99 8.10
C GLN A 151 11.78 5.08 6.95
N VAL A 152 10.84 4.76 6.07
CA VAL A 152 11.03 4.01 4.83
C VAL A 152 10.46 4.81 3.68
N GLU A 153 10.92 4.51 2.46
CA GLU A 153 10.39 5.16 1.27
C GLU A 153 8.92 4.75 1.07
N PRO A 154 7.96 5.69 1.13
CA PRO A 154 6.55 5.40 0.88
C PRO A 154 6.40 4.88 -0.56
N GLU A 155 5.33 4.15 -0.83
CA GLU A 155 5.02 3.56 -2.14
C GLU A 155 6.01 2.47 -2.61
N LYS A 156 7.08 2.21 -1.87
CA LYS A 156 8.03 1.17 -2.20
C LYS A 156 7.54 -0.19 -1.74
N MET A 157 7.51 -1.16 -2.64
CA MET A 157 7.28 -2.55 -2.30
C MET A 157 8.53 -3.10 -1.62
N VAL A 158 8.40 -3.49 -0.36
CA VAL A 158 9.46 -4.15 0.43
C VAL A 158 9.17 -5.63 0.49
N TRP A 159 10.14 -6.47 0.16
CA TRP A 159 10.01 -7.91 0.12
C TRP A 159 10.86 -8.59 1.18
N ASN A 160 10.27 -9.55 1.87
CA ASN A 160 10.98 -10.49 2.73
C ASN A 160 10.97 -11.88 2.09
N LYS A 161 12.15 -12.53 2.07
CA LYS A 161 12.35 -13.87 1.51
C LYS A 161 12.33 -14.91 2.63
N TYR A 162 11.60 -15.99 2.41
CA TYR A 162 11.51 -17.13 3.32
C TYR A 162 11.63 -18.44 2.54
N GLN A 163 11.89 -19.53 3.25
CA GLN A 163 11.80 -20.86 2.69
C GLN A 163 10.34 -21.26 2.47
N SER A 164 10.03 -21.88 1.33
CA SER A 164 8.70 -22.44 1.05
C SER A 164 8.60 -23.88 1.56
N VAL A 165 7.43 -24.48 1.38
CA VAL A 165 7.20 -25.89 1.65
C VAL A 165 7.89 -26.75 0.60
N ASP A 166 8.59 -27.81 1.06
CA ASP A 166 9.32 -28.72 0.17
C ASP A 166 8.39 -29.70 -0.56
N ALA A 167 8.70 -29.93 -1.83
CA ALA A 167 8.09 -30.96 -2.68
C ALA A 167 6.56 -30.81 -2.87
N VAL A 168 6.02 -29.60 -2.76
CA VAL A 168 4.64 -29.29 -3.11
C VAL A 168 4.61 -28.53 -4.42
N ALA A 169 3.91 -29.06 -5.43
CA ALA A 169 3.60 -28.34 -6.65
C ALA A 169 2.38 -27.43 -6.39
N PRO A 170 2.52 -26.10 -6.43
CA PRO A 170 1.46 -25.20 -6.04
C PRO A 170 0.45 -25.00 -7.18
N PHE A 171 -0.86 -25.02 -6.86
CA PHE A 171 -1.94 -24.71 -7.79
C PHE A 171 -2.76 -23.49 -7.39
N ARG A 172 -2.99 -23.28 -6.09
CA ARG A 172 -3.73 -22.13 -5.56
C ARG A 172 -3.23 -21.72 -4.19
N ALA A 173 -3.13 -20.43 -3.94
CA ALA A 173 -2.93 -19.89 -2.60
C ALA A 173 -4.03 -18.87 -2.28
N LEU A 174 -4.50 -18.87 -1.05
CA LEU A 174 -5.44 -17.89 -0.52
C LEU A 174 -5.39 -17.85 1.01
N GLU A 175 -5.92 -16.80 1.60
CA GLU A 175 -6.16 -16.75 3.04
C GLU A 175 -7.50 -17.42 3.35
N TYR A 176 -7.50 -18.30 4.34
CA TYR A 176 -8.71 -18.90 4.87
C TYR A 176 -8.60 -19.10 6.37
N ASN A 177 -9.61 -18.69 7.13
CA ASN A 177 -9.66 -18.77 8.60
C ASN A 177 -8.45 -18.15 9.32
N GLY A 178 -7.83 -17.09 8.73
CA GLY A 178 -6.69 -16.39 9.29
C GLY A 178 -5.35 -17.08 9.06
N GLU A 179 -5.31 -18.09 8.19
CA GLU A 179 -4.09 -18.79 7.79
C GLU A 179 -3.86 -18.70 6.28
N LEU A 180 -2.60 -18.77 5.87
CA LEU A 180 -2.21 -18.89 4.47
C LEU A 180 -2.36 -20.36 4.06
N CYS A 181 -3.31 -20.61 3.16
CA CYS A 181 -3.58 -21.92 2.58
C CYS A 181 -2.92 -22.03 1.21
N LEU A 182 -2.04 -23.00 1.02
CA LEU A 182 -1.46 -23.39 -0.24
C LEU A 182 -1.98 -24.76 -0.66
N PHE A 183 -2.84 -24.79 -1.66
CA PHE A 183 -3.35 -26.02 -2.27
C PHE A 183 -2.40 -26.47 -3.40
N GLY A 184 -2.07 -27.73 -3.41
CA GLY A 184 -1.13 -28.28 -4.37
C GLY A 184 -1.10 -29.80 -4.37
N GLU A 185 -0.10 -30.36 -5.03
CA GLU A 185 0.17 -31.80 -5.04
C GLU A 185 1.53 -32.12 -4.44
N LYS A 186 1.58 -33.20 -3.69
CA LYS A 186 2.81 -33.80 -3.19
C LYS A 186 2.83 -35.29 -3.55
N ASN A 187 3.81 -35.71 -4.35
CA ASN A 187 3.91 -37.08 -4.87
C ASN A 187 2.64 -37.55 -5.64
N GLY A 188 1.95 -36.64 -6.33
CA GLY A 188 0.72 -36.92 -7.07
C GLY A 188 -0.56 -36.95 -6.22
N GLU A 189 -0.47 -36.68 -4.92
CA GLU A 189 -1.64 -36.63 -4.05
C GLU A 189 -1.99 -35.16 -3.71
N PRO A 190 -3.30 -34.80 -3.68
CA PRO A 190 -3.72 -33.46 -3.34
C PRO A 190 -3.48 -33.14 -1.86
N VAL A 191 -2.84 -32.02 -1.61
CA VAL A 191 -2.48 -31.57 -0.26
C VAL A 191 -2.82 -30.11 -0.04
N LEU A 192 -3.01 -29.76 1.24
CA LEU A 192 -3.04 -28.43 1.78
C LEU A 192 -1.78 -28.20 2.60
N ALA A 193 -1.01 -27.13 2.30
CA ALA A 193 0.04 -26.66 3.18
C ALA A 193 -0.44 -25.36 3.87
N LEU A 194 -0.44 -25.38 5.21
CA LEU A 194 -0.86 -24.26 6.06
C LEU A 194 0.33 -23.51 6.62
N SER A 195 0.21 -22.20 6.71
CA SER A 195 1.19 -21.34 7.38
C SER A 195 0.54 -20.12 8.00
N SER A 196 1.16 -19.59 9.05
CA SER A 196 0.75 -18.30 9.64
C SER A 196 0.99 -17.13 8.68
N LEU A 197 0.09 -16.15 8.70
CA LEU A 197 0.21 -14.88 7.97
C LEU A 197 1.28 -13.95 8.57
N THR A 198 1.68 -14.19 9.83
CA THR A 198 2.62 -13.34 10.57
C THR A 198 3.90 -14.10 10.92
N GLY A 199 4.97 -13.36 11.24
CA GLY A 199 6.24 -13.96 11.58
C GLY A 199 6.93 -14.66 10.40
N VAL A 200 7.73 -15.67 10.69
CA VAL A 200 8.40 -16.53 9.69
C VAL A 200 7.44 -17.65 9.30
N PRO A 201 7.14 -17.86 8.00
CA PRO A 201 6.28 -18.95 7.57
C PRO A 201 6.78 -20.32 8.06
N SER A 202 5.91 -21.09 8.64
CA SER A 202 6.14 -22.47 9.07
C SER A 202 5.02 -23.33 8.51
N TRP A 203 5.37 -24.35 7.72
CA TRP A 203 4.41 -25.09 6.92
C TRP A 203 4.02 -26.41 7.56
N GLU A 204 2.71 -26.63 7.69
CA GLU A 204 2.12 -27.94 8.01
C GLU A 204 1.45 -28.48 6.75
N VAL A 205 1.77 -29.71 6.35
CA VAL A 205 1.22 -30.35 5.13
C VAL A 205 0.20 -31.42 5.52
N ILE A 206 -1.01 -31.28 5.00
CA ILE A 206 -2.19 -32.11 5.31
C ILE A 206 -2.72 -32.69 4.00
N ALA A 207 -3.03 -33.98 3.96
CA ALA A 207 -3.69 -34.60 2.82
C ALA A 207 -5.16 -34.15 2.73
N LEU A 208 -5.65 -33.84 1.51
CA LEU A 208 -7.05 -33.51 1.29
C LEU A 208 -7.88 -34.80 1.22
N ALA A 209 -9.11 -34.74 1.74
CA ALA A 209 -10.04 -35.86 1.79
C ALA A 209 -11.33 -35.54 1.02
N GLY A 210 -11.99 -36.58 0.44
CA GLY A 210 -13.26 -36.47 -0.22
C GLY A 210 -13.26 -35.92 -1.64
N LEU A 211 -12.08 -35.62 -2.20
CA LEU A 211 -11.92 -35.15 -3.58
C LEU A 211 -11.83 -36.31 -4.57
N PRO A 212 -12.49 -36.21 -5.75
CA PRO A 212 -12.25 -37.14 -6.85
C PRO A 212 -10.91 -36.84 -7.52
N SER A 213 -10.36 -37.81 -8.27
CA SER A 213 -9.12 -37.63 -9.02
C SER A 213 -9.19 -36.57 -10.12
N SER A 214 -10.40 -36.16 -10.50
CA SER A 214 -10.67 -35.09 -11.45
C SER A 214 -10.72 -33.70 -10.83
N ALA A 215 -10.51 -33.55 -9.52
CA ALA A 215 -10.57 -32.26 -8.84
C ALA A 215 -9.50 -31.30 -9.35
N ASN A 216 -9.91 -30.09 -9.77
CA ASN A 216 -9.00 -29.08 -10.24
C ASN A 216 -8.69 -28.06 -9.13
N LEU A 217 -7.60 -28.26 -8.40
CA LEU A 217 -7.19 -27.39 -7.27
C LEU A 217 -6.91 -25.94 -7.71
N SER A 218 -6.61 -25.66 -8.98
CA SER A 218 -6.39 -24.31 -9.46
C SER A 218 -7.67 -23.46 -9.49
N THR A 219 -8.84 -24.10 -9.49
CA THR A 219 -10.14 -23.45 -9.53
C THR A 219 -10.67 -23.06 -8.15
N ILE A 220 -9.96 -23.36 -7.07
CA ILE A 220 -10.41 -23.08 -5.70
C ILE A 220 -10.68 -21.58 -5.51
N GLN A 221 -11.89 -21.28 -5.03
CA GLN A 221 -12.36 -19.94 -4.69
C GLN A 221 -13.01 -19.95 -3.30
N LEU A 222 -12.83 -18.84 -2.59
CA LEU A 222 -13.52 -18.57 -1.33
C LEU A 222 -14.83 -17.83 -1.63
N PHE A 223 -15.95 -18.35 -1.18
CA PHE A 223 -17.26 -17.74 -1.32
C PHE A 223 -18.15 -18.05 -0.11
N GLY A 224 -18.80 -17.03 0.45
CA GLY A 224 -19.73 -17.19 1.57
C GLY A 224 -19.15 -17.88 2.82
N GLY A 225 -17.82 -17.80 3.02
CA GLY A 225 -17.12 -18.45 4.13
C GLY A 225 -16.78 -19.92 3.91
N ALA A 226 -17.03 -20.48 2.73
CA ALA A 226 -16.65 -21.83 2.33
C ALA A 226 -15.77 -21.79 1.06
N LEU A 227 -15.00 -22.85 0.84
CA LEU A 227 -14.18 -23.03 -0.35
C LEU A 227 -14.94 -23.88 -1.38
N TYR A 228 -14.76 -23.56 -2.66
CA TYR A 228 -15.39 -24.24 -3.78
C TYR A 228 -14.35 -24.56 -4.85
N LEU A 229 -14.46 -25.72 -5.50
CA LEU A 229 -13.66 -26.12 -6.65
C LEU A 229 -14.47 -26.88 -7.68
N VAL A 230 -13.95 -26.97 -8.90
CA VAL A 230 -14.54 -27.74 -10.00
C VAL A 230 -13.89 -29.11 -10.09
N ALA A 231 -14.72 -30.14 -10.30
CA ALA A 231 -14.32 -31.47 -10.70
C ALA A 231 -15.17 -31.94 -11.89
N ALA A 232 -14.85 -33.09 -12.49
CA ALA A 232 -15.54 -33.58 -13.68
C ALA A 232 -17.03 -33.93 -13.46
N ASP A 233 -17.45 -34.17 -12.23
CA ASP A 233 -18.82 -34.49 -11.85
C ASP A 233 -19.58 -33.33 -11.19
N GLY A 234 -18.91 -32.19 -10.96
CA GLY A 234 -19.55 -30.99 -10.41
C GLY A 234 -18.67 -30.14 -9.52
N ILE A 235 -19.34 -29.37 -8.66
CA ILE A 235 -18.72 -28.45 -7.72
C ILE A 235 -18.61 -29.10 -6.36
N TYR A 236 -17.41 -29.06 -5.79
CA TYR A 236 -17.11 -29.53 -4.44
C TYR A 236 -16.92 -28.35 -3.51
N THR A 237 -17.31 -28.51 -2.25
CA THR A 237 -17.18 -27.50 -1.21
C THR A 237 -16.49 -28.03 0.03
N SER A 238 -15.80 -27.14 0.75
CA SER A 238 -15.21 -27.40 2.06
C SER A 238 -15.38 -26.22 2.99
N VAL A 239 -15.67 -26.47 4.26
CA VAL A 239 -15.74 -25.45 5.32
C VAL A 239 -14.53 -25.48 6.25
N ASN A 240 -13.61 -26.42 6.07
CA ASN A 240 -12.38 -26.56 6.87
C ASN A 240 -11.11 -26.66 6.00
N ALA A 241 -11.24 -26.51 4.68
CA ALA A 241 -10.18 -26.64 3.66
C ALA A 241 -9.58 -28.05 3.50
N ILE A 242 -9.97 -29.03 4.31
CA ILE A 242 -9.40 -30.38 4.35
C ILE A 242 -10.39 -31.41 3.79
N ASP A 243 -11.62 -31.41 4.32
CA ASP A 243 -12.66 -32.34 3.94
C ASP A 243 -13.58 -31.71 2.88
N TRP A 244 -13.71 -32.37 1.74
CA TRP A 244 -14.47 -31.90 0.59
C TRP A 244 -15.64 -32.81 0.26
N SER A 245 -16.75 -32.27 -0.19
CA SER A 245 -17.94 -33.00 -0.61
C SER A 245 -18.59 -32.34 -1.83
N LEU A 246 -19.22 -33.14 -2.68
CA LEU A 246 -19.99 -32.65 -3.81
C LEU A 246 -21.19 -31.84 -3.30
N CYS A 247 -21.32 -30.59 -3.73
CA CYS A 247 -22.46 -29.73 -3.38
C CYS A 247 -23.37 -29.42 -4.56
N TYR A 248 -22.86 -29.46 -5.79
CA TYR A 248 -23.67 -29.26 -6.99
C TYR A 248 -23.19 -30.19 -8.11
N ALA A 249 -24.04 -31.11 -8.54
CA ALA A 249 -23.74 -32.02 -9.63
C ALA A 249 -23.89 -31.31 -10.99
N CYS A 250 -22.78 -31.22 -11.74
CA CYS A 250 -22.70 -30.50 -13.01
C CYS A 250 -21.54 -31.06 -13.82
N SER A 251 -21.81 -32.02 -14.70
CA SER A 251 -20.76 -32.74 -15.45
C SER A 251 -20.10 -31.91 -16.57
N ASP A 252 -20.67 -30.78 -16.91
CA ASP A 252 -20.21 -29.81 -17.88
C ASP A 252 -19.60 -28.55 -17.27
N ALA A 253 -19.39 -28.55 -15.97
CA ALA A 253 -18.71 -27.46 -15.26
C ALA A 253 -17.26 -27.32 -15.73
N MET A 254 -16.84 -26.13 -16.17
CA MET A 254 -15.51 -25.84 -16.67
C MET A 254 -14.66 -25.03 -15.70
N ALA A 255 -15.19 -23.93 -15.16
CA ALA A 255 -14.44 -23.04 -14.31
C ALA A 255 -15.35 -22.20 -13.40
N ILE A 256 -14.92 -21.97 -12.15
CA ILE A 256 -15.43 -20.86 -11.36
C ILE A 256 -14.69 -19.61 -11.83
N VAL A 257 -15.38 -18.77 -12.60
CA VAL A 257 -14.76 -17.59 -13.25
C VAL A 257 -14.60 -16.41 -12.32
N GLY A 258 -15.21 -16.43 -11.16
CA GLY A 258 -14.96 -15.46 -10.12
C GLY A 258 -16.03 -15.32 -9.06
N VAL A 259 -15.67 -14.57 -8.03
CA VAL A 259 -16.52 -14.20 -6.90
C VAL A 259 -16.57 -12.68 -6.80
N SER A 260 -17.78 -12.14 -6.66
CA SER A 260 -18.03 -10.74 -6.40
C SER A 260 -18.42 -10.55 -4.94
N ASP A 261 -17.53 -9.94 -4.16
CA ASP A 261 -17.77 -9.60 -2.75
C ASP A 261 -18.75 -8.41 -2.60
N VAL A 262 -18.98 -7.64 -3.67
CA VAL A 262 -19.82 -6.44 -3.63
C VAL A 262 -21.31 -6.79 -3.54
N ASP A 263 -21.74 -7.81 -4.25
CA ASP A 263 -23.14 -8.26 -4.27
C ASP A 263 -23.32 -9.74 -3.93
N GLY A 264 -22.27 -10.41 -3.43
CA GLY A 264 -22.31 -11.77 -2.93
C GLY A 264 -22.66 -12.79 -4.02
N LYS A 265 -22.02 -12.72 -5.20
CA LYS A 265 -22.26 -13.65 -6.31
C LYS A 265 -21.01 -14.42 -6.69
N MET A 266 -21.19 -15.71 -6.97
CA MET A 266 -20.19 -16.57 -7.59
C MET A 266 -20.66 -16.94 -9.01
N TRP A 267 -19.73 -16.97 -9.96
CA TRP A 267 -19.99 -17.24 -11.37
C TRP A 267 -19.31 -18.54 -11.76
N LEU A 268 -20.08 -19.44 -12.39
CA LEU A 268 -19.64 -20.72 -12.90
C LEU A 268 -19.84 -20.73 -14.43
N ALA A 269 -18.82 -21.12 -15.17
CA ALA A 269 -18.93 -21.41 -16.59
C ALA A 269 -19.10 -22.91 -16.82
N THR A 270 -20.08 -23.27 -17.64
CA THR A 270 -20.25 -24.60 -18.23
C THR A 270 -19.80 -24.57 -19.69
N ASP A 271 -19.92 -25.65 -20.41
CA ASP A 271 -19.61 -25.71 -21.86
C ASP A 271 -20.56 -24.88 -22.73
N ALA A 272 -21.76 -24.55 -22.23
CA ALA A 272 -22.82 -23.88 -22.99
C ALA A 272 -23.24 -22.52 -22.38
N GLU A 273 -23.21 -22.36 -21.05
CA GLU A 273 -23.79 -21.21 -20.37
C GLU A 273 -22.97 -20.76 -19.15
N LEU A 274 -23.26 -19.54 -18.74
CA LEU A 274 -22.84 -19.02 -17.45
C LEU A 274 -23.95 -19.23 -16.43
N LEU A 275 -23.59 -19.76 -15.27
CA LEU A 275 -24.44 -19.89 -14.11
C LEU A 275 -23.98 -18.90 -13.03
N THR A 276 -24.90 -18.49 -12.17
CA THR A 276 -24.59 -17.67 -11.00
C THR A 276 -25.31 -18.23 -9.77
N THR A 277 -24.66 -18.04 -8.62
CA THR A 277 -25.21 -18.43 -7.33
C THR A 277 -24.94 -17.37 -6.26
N THR A 278 -25.81 -17.27 -5.27
CA THR A 278 -25.64 -16.44 -4.07
C THR A 278 -25.44 -17.26 -2.79
N ASP A 279 -25.60 -18.60 -2.87
CA ASP A 279 -25.49 -19.50 -1.72
C ASP A 279 -24.49 -20.67 -1.95
N GLY A 280 -23.94 -20.80 -3.16
CA GLY A 280 -23.02 -21.86 -3.54
C GLY A 280 -23.66 -23.24 -3.79
N ILE A 281 -25.00 -23.35 -3.69
CA ILE A 281 -25.74 -24.59 -3.81
C ILE A 281 -26.76 -24.53 -4.95
N ASN A 282 -27.49 -23.42 -5.04
CA ASN A 282 -28.51 -23.19 -6.05
C ASN A 282 -27.95 -22.32 -7.16
N TYR A 283 -27.91 -22.82 -8.38
CA TYR A 283 -27.38 -22.11 -9.53
C TYR A 283 -28.49 -21.72 -10.50
N GLU A 284 -28.44 -20.50 -11.00
CA GLU A 284 -29.37 -19.95 -11.98
C GLU A 284 -28.62 -19.57 -13.26
N SER A 285 -29.27 -19.73 -14.42
CA SER A 285 -28.70 -19.32 -15.70
C SER A 285 -28.47 -17.80 -15.73
N ALA A 286 -27.28 -17.40 -16.11
CA ALA A 286 -26.86 -16.03 -16.28
C ALA A 286 -26.57 -15.68 -17.76
N GLY A 287 -26.97 -16.57 -18.68
CA GLY A 287 -26.89 -16.40 -20.13
C GLY A 287 -25.92 -17.37 -20.79
N VAL A 288 -25.93 -17.35 -22.12
CA VAL A 288 -25.04 -18.20 -22.97
C VAL A 288 -23.59 -17.82 -22.71
N LEU A 289 -22.70 -18.81 -22.65
CA LEU A 289 -21.26 -18.58 -22.57
C LEU A 289 -20.76 -17.88 -23.86
N PRO A 290 -20.19 -16.68 -23.75
CA PRO A 290 -19.68 -15.98 -24.94
C PRO A 290 -18.46 -16.70 -25.54
N VAL A 291 -18.30 -16.61 -26.84
CA VAL A 291 -17.07 -17.07 -27.52
C VAL A 291 -15.88 -16.26 -27.02
N ASP A 292 -14.74 -16.92 -26.79
CA ASP A 292 -13.52 -16.32 -26.23
C ASP A 292 -13.70 -15.73 -24.80
N PHE A 293 -14.66 -16.26 -24.04
CA PHE A 293 -14.78 -15.87 -22.62
C PHE A 293 -13.58 -16.39 -21.82
N PRO A 294 -13.06 -15.63 -20.83
CA PRO A 294 -11.89 -16.07 -20.06
C PRO A 294 -12.28 -17.19 -19.10
N LEU A 295 -11.63 -18.33 -19.23
CA LEU A 295 -11.85 -19.52 -18.40
C LEU A 295 -10.60 -19.95 -17.64
N TYR A 296 -9.41 -19.46 -18.03
CA TYR A 296 -8.12 -19.85 -17.47
C TYR A 296 -7.35 -18.64 -16.98
N GLY A 297 -6.68 -18.77 -15.83
CA GLY A 297 -5.98 -17.67 -15.20
C GLY A 297 -6.88 -16.46 -14.94
N VAL A 298 -8.16 -16.73 -14.65
CA VAL A 298 -9.19 -15.68 -14.54
C VAL A 298 -9.11 -14.97 -13.22
N SER A 299 -9.27 -13.66 -13.28
CA SER A 299 -9.54 -12.82 -12.13
C SER A 299 -10.72 -11.90 -12.38
N ILE A 300 -11.54 -11.70 -11.37
CA ILE A 300 -12.66 -10.77 -11.38
C ILE A 300 -12.36 -9.57 -10.47
N ALA A 301 -12.69 -8.38 -10.95
CA ALA A 301 -12.82 -7.19 -10.12
C ALA A 301 -14.28 -6.74 -10.16
N SER A 302 -14.90 -6.57 -9.01
CA SER A 302 -16.25 -6.03 -8.86
C SER A 302 -16.24 -4.73 -8.07
N TYR A 303 -17.04 -3.75 -8.50
CA TYR A 303 -17.15 -2.46 -7.83
C TYR A 303 -18.46 -1.77 -8.19
N THR A 304 -18.95 -0.93 -7.27
CA THR A 304 -20.13 -0.08 -7.52
C THR A 304 -19.76 1.14 -8.37
N LEU A 305 -20.69 1.62 -9.16
CA LEU A 305 -20.48 2.83 -9.94
C LEU A 305 -20.52 4.08 -9.04
N ASN A 306 -19.60 5.01 -9.22
CA ASN A 306 -19.49 6.24 -8.41
C ASN A 306 -20.77 7.10 -8.40
N HIS A 307 -21.52 7.10 -9.51
CA HIS A 307 -22.76 7.88 -9.66
C HIS A 307 -24.02 7.10 -9.29
N ASN A 308 -23.91 5.77 -9.11
CA ASN A 308 -25.01 4.91 -8.69
C ASN A 308 -24.49 3.65 -7.98
N SER A 309 -24.47 3.69 -6.66
CA SER A 309 -23.97 2.60 -5.81
C SER A 309 -24.82 1.32 -5.81
N THR A 310 -26.01 1.33 -6.45
CA THR A 310 -26.84 0.13 -6.60
C THR A 310 -26.45 -0.71 -7.82
N ILE A 311 -25.62 -0.15 -8.73
CA ILE A 311 -25.14 -0.86 -9.92
C ILE A 311 -23.73 -1.35 -9.69
N VAL A 312 -23.52 -2.64 -9.81
CA VAL A 312 -22.21 -3.28 -9.74
C VAL A 312 -21.68 -3.48 -11.15
N ARG A 313 -20.40 -3.13 -11.36
CA ARG A 313 -19.65 -3.51 -12.56
C ARG A 313 -18.75 -4.68 -12.24
N TYR A 314 -18.78 -5.68 -13.08
CA TYR A 314 -17.86 -6.81 -13.07
C TYR A 314 -16.87 -6.65 -14.22
N MET A 315 -15.59 -6.87 -13.94
CA MET A 315 -14.50 -6.90 -14.91
C MET A 315 -13.78 -8.21 -14.76
N LEU A 316 -13.75 -9.00 -15.83
CA LEU A 316 -12.99 -10.27 -15.91
C LEU A 316 -11.77 -10.08 -16.80
N VAL A 317 -10.65 -10.63 -16.37
CA VAL A 317 -9.43 -10.71 -17.18
C VAL A 317 -8.84 -12.11 -17.08
N GLY A 318 -8.36 -12.65 -18.18
CA GLY A 318 -7.78 -14.00 -18.23
C GLY A 318 -7.54 -14.47 -19.66
N TYR A 319 -7.43 -15.78 -19.81
CA TYR A 319 -7.25 -16.45 -21.12
C TYR A 319 -8.50 -17.23 -21.50
N ALA A 320 -8.84 -17.22 -22.78
CA ALA A 320 -9.94 -18.03 -23.32
C ALA A 320 -9.54 -19.49 -23.51
N GLY A 321 -8.27 -19.78 -23.79
CA GLY A 321 -7.75 -21.11 -24.03
C GLY A 321 -6.98 -21.72 -22.87
N GLU A 322 -7.08 -23.04 -22.72
CA GLU A 322 -6.44 -23.83 -21.66
C GLU A 322 -4.92 -23.70 -21.62
N ALA A 323 -4.28 -23.60 -22.77
CA ALA A 323 -2.83 -23.39 -22.88
C ALA A 323 -2.35 -22.06 -22.30
N MET A 324 -3.29 -21.14 -22.00
CA MET A 324 -3.00 -19.76 -21.55
C MET A 324 -1.95 -19.07 -22.45
N GLU A 325 -2.10 -19.27 -23.76
CA GLU A 325 -1.26 -18.70 -24.81
C GLU A 325 -2.01 -17.61 -25.58
N GLY A 326 -1.24 -16.76 -26.26
CA GLY A 326 -1.80 -15.65 -27.02
C GLY A 326 -2.11 -14.42 -26.13
N ALA A 327 -3.08 -13.62 -26.55
CA ALA A 327 -3.48 -12.43 -25.84
C ALA A 327 -4.48 -12.74 -24.72
N THR A 328 -4.34 -12.03 -23.61
CA THR A 328 -5.39 -12.00 -22.60
C THR A 328 -6.64 -11.31 -23.12
N VAL A 329 -7.79 -11.68 -22.59
CA VAL A 329 -9.08 -11.08 -22.91
C VAL A 329 -9.67 -10.40 -21.67
N VAL A 330 -10.36 -9.30 -21.92
CA VAL A 330 -11.05 -8.53 -20.86
C VAL A 330 -12.53 -8.45 -21.20
N TRP A 331 -13.35 -8.81 -20.25
CA TRP A 331 -14.82 -8.76 -20.39
C TRP A 331 -15.43 -7.96 -19.25
N SER A 332 -16.54 -7.28 -19.54
CA SER A 332 -17.26 -6.49 -18.53
C SER A 332 -18.76 -6.71 -18.64
N ARG A 333 -19.45 -6.57 -17.50
CA ARG A 333 -20.90 -6.56 -17.41
C ARG A 333 -21.33 -5.63 -16.26
N LEU A 334 -22.42 -4.90 -16.44
CA LEU A 334 -23.13 -4.28 -15.32
C LEU A 334 -24.15 -5.27 -14.72
N SER A 335 -24.43 -5.12 -13.43
CA SER A 335 -25.46 -5.94 -12.76
C SER A 335 -26.87 -5.79 -13.36
N THR A 336 -27.10 -4.70 -14.10
CA THR A 336 -28.34 -4.39 -14.82
C THR A 336 -28.37 -4.87 -16.28
N GLU A 337 -27.26 -5.39 -16.79
CA GLU A 337 -27.14 -5.92 -18.15
C GLU A 337 -27.35 -7.44 -18.16
N GLU A 338 -27.91 -7.96 -19.24
CA GLU A 338 -28.10 -9.40 -19.43
C GLU A 338 -26.86 -10.08 -20.03
N ARG A 339 -25.99 -9.32 -20.72
CA ARG A 339 -24.88 -9.86 -21.49
C ARG A 339 -23.54 -9.29 -21.06
N TRP A 340 -22.52 -10.13 -21.15
CA TRP A 340 -21.14 -9.71 -21.06
C TRP A 340 -20.69 -9.06 -22.36
N THR A 341 -19.86 -8.02 -22.25
CA THR A 341 -19.27 -7.31 -23.38
C THR A 341 -17.76 -7.42 -23.30
N ARG A 342 -17.14 -7.84 -24.40
CA ARG A 342 -15.68 -7.91 -24.55
C ARG A 342 -15.12 -6.51 -24.79
N TYR A 343 -14.07 -6.15 -24.06
CA TYR A 343 -13.27 -4.99 -24.39
C TYR A 343 -12.32 -5.35 -25.55
N GLU A 344 -12.39 -4.62 -26.64
CA GLU A 344 -11.50 -4.83 -27.77
C GLU A 344 -10.11 -4.29 -27.50
N ASN A 345 -9.10 -5.14 -27.63
CA ASN A 345 -7.70 -4.79 -27.39
C ASN A 345 -7.01 -4.18 -28.61
N ALA A 346 -7.64 -4.15 -29.79
CA ALA A 346 -7.01 -3.79 -31.05
C ALA A 346 -6.28 -2.44 -31.07
N ASN A 347 -6.71 -1.50 -30.24
CA ASN A 347 -6.10 -0.17 -30.09
C ASN A 347 -5.54 0.09 -28.69
N ASN A 348 -5.53 -0.91 -27.81
CA ASN A 348 -5.02 -0.77 -26.45
C ASN A 348 -3.60 -1.33 -26.35
N THR A 349 -2.60 -0.49 -26.55
CA THR A 349 -1.18 -0.86 -26.41
C THR A 349 -0.82 -1.26 -24.98
N PHE A 350 -1.67 -0.94 -24.01
CA PHE A 350 -1.52 -1.26 -22.60
C PHE A 350 -2.50 -2.34 -22.12
N SER A 351 -2.80 -3.31 -22.96
CA SER A 351 -3.62 -4.47 -22.54
C SER A 351 -2.98 -5.25 -21.40
N CYS A 352 -3.77 -6.08 -20.73
CA CYS A 352 -3.24 -6.99 -19.71
C CYS A 352 -2.11 -7.83 -20.31
N PRO A 353 -0.94 -7.94 -19.64
CA PRO A 353 0.16 -8.73 -20.17
C PRO A 353 -0.21 -10.21 -20.26
N ALA A 354 0.20 -10.85 -21.35
CA ALA A 354 0.02 -12.28 -21.58
C ALA A 354 1.22 -13.02 -21.00
N LEU A 355 1.12 -13.48 -19.77
CA LEU A 355 2.20 -14.11 -19.00
C LEU A 355 1.86 -15.56 -18.68
N LYS A 356 2.85 -16.46 -18.74
CA LYS A 356 2.71 -17.86 -18.29
C LYS A 356 2.34 -17.91 -16.82
N GLY A 357 1.29 -18.63 -16.45
CA GLY A 357 0.79 -18.70 -15.09
C GLY A 357 0.33 -17.35 -14.54
N LEU A 358 -0.26 -16.50 -15.39
CA LEU A 358 -0.76 -15.16 -15.01
C LEU A 358 -1.57 -15.22 -13.73
N SER A 359 -1.15 -14.42 -12.75
CA SER A 359 -1.91 -14.14 -11.55
C SER A 359 -2.30 -12.66 -11.52
N VAL A 360 -3.60 -12.38 -11.43
CA VAL A 360 -4.12 -11.02 -11.27
C VAL A 360 -4.66 -10.90 -9.86
N LEU A 361 -4.12 -9.97 -9.09
CA LEU A 361 -4.38 -9.78 -7.68
C LEU A 361 -4.97 -8.39 -7.44
N ARG A 362 -5.97 -8.30 -6.56
CA ARG A 362 -6.38 -7.02 -6.01
C ARG A 362 -5.50 -6.69 -4.81
N TYR A 363 -4.79 -5.57 -4.89
CA TYR A 363 -3.92 -5.10 -3.83
C TYR A 363 -4.02 -3.58 -3.74
N ASP A 364 -4.31 -3.06 -2.55
CA ASP A 364 -4.29 -1.63 -2.27
C ASP A 364 -5.11 -0.80 -3.30
N ASP A 365 -6.36 -1.24 -3.53
CA ASP A 365 -7.34 -0.68 -4.48
C ASP A 365 -7.00 -0.78 -5.98
N PHE A 366 -5.86 -1.35 -6.34
CA PHE A 366 -5.47 -1.58 -7.73
C PHE A 366 -5.41 -3.07 -8.08
N LEU A 367 -5.39 -3.37 -9.38
CA LEU A 367 -5.10 -4.71 -9.85
C LEU A 367 -3.61 -4.82 -10.22
N TYR A 368 -3.00 -5.91 -9.81
CA TYR A 368 -1.61 -6.23 -10.10
C TYR A 368 -1.54 -7.54 -10.88
N ALA A 369 -0.84 -7.54 -12.01
CA ALA A 369 -0.58 -8.73 -12.79
C ALA A 369 0.89 -9.13 -12.67
N ILE A 370 1.11 -10.42 -12.40
CA ILE A 370 2.43 -11.05 -12.27
C ILE A 370 2.41 -12.40 -12.98
N GLY A 371 3.54 -12.82 -13.52
CA GLY A 371 3.62 -14.11 -14.21
C GLY A 371 5.01 -14.49 -14.67
N GLY A 372 5.10 -15.65 -15.29
CA GLY A 372 6.28 -16.15 -15.98
C GLY A 372 6.63 -15.34 -17.23
N ALA A 373 7.42 -15.91 -18.14
CA ALA A 373 7.74 -15.27 -19.42
C ALA A 373 6.49 -15.10 -20.29
N GLY A 374 6.49 -14.11 -21.17
CA GLY A 374 5.35 -13.85 -22.04
C GLY A 374 5.49 -12.61 -22.89
N VAL A 375 4.38 -11.92 -23.12
CA VAL A 375 4.30 -10.68 -23.91
C VAL A 375 3.61 -9.59 -23.12
N ALA A 376 4.21 -8.41 -23.06
CA ALA A 376 3.62 -7.21 -22.48
C ALA A 376 3.84 -6.01 -23.41
N GLN A 377 2.80 -5.25 -23.71
CA GLN A 377 2.86 -4.07 -24.59
C GLN A 377 3.47 -4.39 -25.99
N GLY A 378 3.25 -5.60 -26.49
CA GLY A 378 3.79 -6.06 -27.77
C GLY A 378 5.23 -6.57 -27.75
N GLU A 379 5.92 -6.49 -26.60
CA GLU A 379 7.31 -6.92 -26.44
C GLU A 379 7.40 -8.22 -25.64
N SER A 380 8.35 -9.09 -25.98
CA SER A 380 8.65 -10.28 -25.20
C SER A 380 9.29 -9.92 -23.86
N VAL A 381 8.77 -10.47 -22.78
CA VAL A 381 9.25 -10.22 -21.43
C VAL A 381 9.68 -11.50 -20.74
N LYS A 382 10.71 -11.38 -19.88
CA LYS A 382 11.17 -12.50 -19.06
C LYS A 382 10.20 -12.76 -17.91
N ALA A 383 10.28 -13.97 -17.33
CA ALA A 383 9.55 -14.29 -16.13
C ALA A 383 9.81 -13.27 -15.02
N PHE A 384 8.75 -12.88 -14.33
CA PHE A 384 8.81 -11.92 -13.21
C PHE A 384 9.53 -10.60 -13.56
N SER A 385 9.38 -10.10 -14.78
CA SER A 385 10.05 -8.87 -15.21
C SER A 385 9.53 -7.62 -14.53
N ALA A 386 8.23 -7.57 -14.23
CA ALA A 386 7.58 -6.45 -13.57
C ALA A 386 6.30 -6.88 -12.81
N LEU A 387 5.86 -6.04 -11.87
CA LEU A 387 4.48 -5.98 -11.39
C LEU A 387 3.73 -5.02 -12.31
N TYR A 388 2.84 -5.51 -13.15
CA TYR A 388 2.01 -4.64 -13.98
C TYR A 388 0.80 -4.18 -13.19
N ILE A 389 0.50 -2.87 -13.24
CA ILE A 389 -0.56 -2.27 -12.45
C ILE A 389 -1.65 -1.74 -13.36
N SER A 390 -2.89 -2.07 -13.02
CA SER A 390 -4.07 -1.41 -13.55
C SER A 390 -4.73 -0.54 -12.47
N ARG A 391 -4.92 0.73 -12.79
CA ARG A 391 -5.59 1.71 -11.94
C ARG A 391 -7.04 2.01 -12.38
N ASP A 392 -7.48 1.35 -13.45
CA ASP A 392 -8.78 1.48 -14.10
C ASP A 392 -9.54 0.14 -14.16
N ASN A 393 -9.32 -0.69 -13.14
CA ASN A 393 -9.98 -1.98 -12.94
C ASN A 393 -9.81 -2.98 -14.10
N GLY A 394 -8.62 -3.04 -14.69
CA GLY A 394 -8.26 -4.07 -15.67
C GLY A 394 -8.30 -3.62 -17.13
N ILE A 395 -8.59 -2.36 -17.44
CA ILE A 395 -8.63 -1.85 -18.81
C ILE A 395 -7.22 -1.58 -19.32
N THR A 396 -6.39 -0.82 -18.59
CA THR A 396 -5.01 -0.55 -18.98
C THR A 396 -4.02 -1.00 -17.92
N TRP A 397 -2.87 -1.51 -18.37
CA TRP A 397 -1.83 -2.09 -17.53
C TRP A 397 -0.48 -1.47 -17.85
N LYS A 398 0.24 -1.06 -16.83
CA LYS A 398 1.57 -0.47 -16.98
C LYS A 398 2.53 -1.04 -15.96
N ALA A 399 3.77 -1.29 -16.38
CA ALA A 399 4.85 -1.49 -15.44
C ALA A 399 5.10 -0.18 -14.68
N PRO A 400 5.26 -0.20 -13.34
CA PRO A 400 5.58 1.00 -12.59
C PRO A 400 6.91 1.57 -13.09
N ALA A 401 6.96 2.89 -13.25
CA ALA A 401 8.21 3.57 -13.51
C ALA A 401 9.04 3.62 -12.22
N GLY A 402 10.33 3.31 -12.31
CA GLY A 402 11.26 3.55 -11.24
C GLY A 402 11.35 2.51 -10.13
N PHE A 403 11.75 2.95 -8.93
CA PHE A 403 12.16 2.13 -7.81
C PHE A 403 11.02 1.45 -7.03
N TYR A 404 9.79 1.94 -7.19
CA TYR A 404 8.79 1.79 -6.14
C TYR A 404 8.16 0.40 -6.02
N GLN A 405 7.79 -0.23 -7.13
CA GLN A 405 7.00 -1.47 -7.06
C GLN A 405 7.68 -2.56 -7.90
N ARG A 406 8.89 -2.93 -7.47
CA ARG A 406 9.70 -3.94 -8.16
C ARG A 406 9.49 -5.33 -7.58
N ILE A 407 9.52 -6.31 -8.46
CA ILE A 407 9.70 -7.72 -8.08
C ILE A 407 11.13 -7.90 -7.55
N PRO A 408 11.35 -8.81 -6.56
CA PRO A 408 12.69 -9.14 -6.09
C PRO A 408 13.64 -9.49 -7.23
N ALA A 409 14.84 -8.92 -7.24
CA ALA A 409 15.82 -9.14 -8.29
C ALA A 409 16.18 -10.64 -8.46
N GLU A 410 16.20 -11.38 -7.35
CA GLU A 410 16.48 -12.83 -7.34
C GLU A 410 15.37 -13.66 -8.02
N LEU A 411 14.16 -13.12 -8.13
CA LEU A 411 13.03 -13.78 -8.78
C LEU A 411 12.98 -13.49 -10.28
N GLN A 412 13.55 -12.34 -10.71
CA GLN A 412 13.50 -11.93 -12.11
C GLN A 412 14.21 -12.94 -13.03
N GLY A 413 13.51 -13.36 -14.08
CA GLY A 413 14.00 -14.33 -15.06
C GLY A 413 13.92 -15.79 -14.63
N ARG A 414 13.43 -16.11 -13.43
CA ARG A 414 13.22 -17.50 -12.98
C ARG A 414 11.92 -18.05 -13.58
N ASP A 415 12.03 -19.04 -14.45
CA ASP A 415 10.87 -19.78 -14.97
C ASP A 415 10.56 -20.96 -14.07
N VAL A 416 9.78 -20.73 -13.02
CA VAL A 416 9.39 -21.74 -12.02
C VAL A 416 7.87 -21.72 -11.82
N PRO A 417 7.24 -22.85 -11.49
CA PRO A 417 5.84 -22.87 -11.08
C PRO A 417 5.65 -21.99 -9.84
N PHE A 418 4.60 -21.19 -9.82
CA PHE A 418 4.31 -20.32 -8.71
C PHE A 418 2.81 -20.08 -8.57
N VAL A 419 2.41 -19.61 -7.40
CA VAL A 419 1.10 -19.00 -7.13
C VAL A 419 1.30 -17.71 -6.36
N ALA A 420 0.36 -16.80 -6.51
CA ALA A 420 0.39 -15.53 -5.78
C ALA A 420 -0.99 -15.24 -5.16
N THR A 421 -0.97 -14.56 -4.02
CA THR A 421 -2.18 -14.12 -3.30
C THR A 421 -1.90 -12.85 -2.49
N VAL A 422 -2.96 -12.25 -1.99
CA VAL A 422 -2.91 -11.12 -1.03
C VAL A 422 -3.67 -11.52 0.21
N ASP A 423 -3.11 -11.23 1.37
CA ASP A 423 -3.74 -11.53 2.67
C ASP A 423 -4.49 -10.30 3.24
N SER A 424 -5.26 -10.53 4.30
CA SER A 424 -6.04 -9.51 5.01
C SER A 424 -5.17 -8.45 5.70
N ASN A 425 -3.87 -8.72 5.90
CA ASN A 425 -2.89 -7.75 6.39
C ASN A 425 -2.27 -6.91 5.27
N ASN A 426 -2.89 -6.92 4.08
CA ASN A 426 -2.43 -6.22 2.89
C ASN A 426 -0.98 -6.60 2.50
N LYS A 427 -0.65 -7.88 2.58
CA LYS A 427 0.65 -8.41 2.16
C LYS A 427 0.47 -9.29 0.91
N MET A 428 1.30 -9.06 -0.08
CA MET A 428 1.36 -9.86 -1.30
C MET A 428 2.32 -11.03 -1.09
N TRP A 429 1.86 -12.23 -1.41
CA TRP A 429 2.63 -13.45 -1.33
C TRP A 429 2.90 -14.01 -2.72
N ILE A 430 4.15 -14.39 -2.99
CA ILE A 430 4.57 -15.13 -4.18
C ILE A 430 5.25 -16.41 -3.69
N ILE A 431 4.64 -17.55 -3.97
CA ILE A 431 5.10 -18.86 -3.51
C ILE A 431 5.58 -19.62 -4.72
N CYS A 432 6.89 -19.85 -4.81
CA CYS A 432 7.55 -20.53 -5.91
C CYS A 432 7.95 -21.93 -5.51
N ALA A 433 7.70 -22.90 -6.40
CA ALA A 433 8.21 -24.26 -6.32
C ALA A 433 9.52 -24.42 -7.11
N GLY A 434 10.11 -25.61 -7.07
CA GLY A 434 11.32 -25.96 -7.79
C GLY A 434 12.38 -26.55 -6.88
N GLU A 435 13.64 -26.61 -7.34
CA GLU A 435 14.75 -27.15 -6.56
C GLU A 435 15.05 -26.34 -5.28
N GLU A 436 14.84 -25.04 -5.35
CA GLU A 436 14.93 -24.12 -4.21
C GLU A 436 13.58 -23.45 -4.00
N PRO A 437 12.65 -24.08 -3.26
CA PRO A 437 11.33 -23.51 -3.04
C PRO A 437 11.42 -22.26 -2.15
N VAL A 438 10.79 -21.19 -2.56
CA VAL A 438 10.92 -19.89 -1.90
C VAL A 438 9.56 -19.17 -1.81
N VAL A 439 9.36 -18.48 -0.70
CA VAL A 439 8.21 -17.57 -0.49
C VAL A 439 8.73 -16.14 -0.38
N TRP A 440 8.14 -15.27 -1.15
CA TRP A 440 8.30 -13.83 -1.03
C TRP A 440 7.04 -13.21 -0.45
N ARG A 441 7.20 -12.43 0.59
CA ARG A 441 6.12 -11.67 1.21
C ARG A 441 6.42 -10.17 1.09
N GLY A 442 5.58 -9.45 0.36
CA GLY A 442 5.76 -8.04 0.03
C GLY A 442 4.70 -7.15 0.62
N ILE A 443 5.06 -5.93 0.96
CA ILE A 443 4.15 -4.88 1.41
C ILE A 443 4.58 -3.53 0.82
N ILE A 444 3.60 -2.70 0.44
CA ILE A 444 3.82 -1.28 0.16
C ILE A 444 3.53 -0.53 1.47
N ASN A 445 4.57 0.02 2.08
CA ASN A 445 4.41 0.84 3.28
C ASN A 445 4.02 2.27 2.89
N ARG A 446 2.73 2.54 2.87
CA ARG A 446 2.16 3.85 2.51
C ARG A 446 2.48 4.94 3.51
N LEU A 447 2.58 4.59 4.78
CA LEU A 447 2.85 5.55 5.85
C LEU A 447 4.35 5.87 6.00
N GLY A 448 5.24 5.04 5.42
CA GLY A 448 6.68 5.26 5.49
C GLY A 448 7.30 5.11 6.87
N PHE A 449 6.65 4.40 7.79
CA PHE A 449 7.21 4.02 9.10
C PHE A 449 7.70 2.58 9.08
N LYS A 450 8.71 2.28 9.90
CA LYS A 450 9.11 0.90 10.16
C LYS A 450 8.07 0.22 11.04
N ASP A 451 7.78 -1.06 10.73
CA ASP A 451 6.98 -1.93 11.59
C ASP A 451 7.72 -2.24 12.91
#